data_b3b6540cfe1e5cc5fe821c70127e7339
#
_entry.id   b3b6540cfe1e5cc5fe821c70127e7339
#
_cell.length_a   1.000
_cell.length_b   1.000
_cell.length_c   1.000
_cell.angle_alpha   90.00
_cell.angle_beta   90.00
_cell.angle_gamma   90.00
#
_symmetry.space_group_name_H-M   'P 1'
#
loop_
_entity.id
_entity.type
_entity.pdbx_description
1 polymer ?
#
loop_
_entity_poly.entity_id
_entity_poly.type
_entity_poly.pdbx_seq_one_letter_code
_entity_poly.pdbx_strand_id
1 'polypeptide(L)'
;MSNADIRGRFIWHELLTTDTAAAAAFYPKVLPWRTQPSSMPGYNLWMAGQTQIGGLMALPPEAAGTPPHWLIYVGTPSVDASCSQAQGLGAKVLKAPSDIPNVGRFAVLSDPQGATFALFTPAAGAPPPGPQPPQGAFSWHELATTDVSGALRFYGELFGWRRGAGHDMGAMGVYQLFEHAGNAVGGMCSVQGPSSPPSWLSYVHVSECNRAVGAAKAAGGRLLHGPMEVPGGSWIAMFMDPQGGAFAVQEAPRASQARPATAPAAAAKPPGAPKPYAPPAAVPTVKAAPAPAARPAAATSVAAKPAAAKPAAPKKAARKARKKVARRARPAKRKSAKKSAKKSARKSARRPAKKSARPAASRRARGRRR
;
A
#
# COMPACT_ATOMS: atom_id res chain seq x y z
N MET A 1 7.16 -9.27 18.84
CA MET A 1 6.19 -10.24 18.27
C MET A 1 6.86 -10.97 17.15
N SER A 2 6.59 -12.26 17.00
CA SER A 2 7.16 -13.05 15.91
C SER A 2 6.51 -12.63 14.58
N ASN A 3 7.27 -12.66 13.48
CA ASN A 3 6.73 -12.45 12.14
C ASN A 3 5.62 -13.44 11.75
N ALA A 4 5.40 -14.50 12.55
CA ALA A 4 4.31 -15.46 12.32
C ALA A 4 2.91 -14.85 12.48
N ASP A 5 2.76 -13.83 13.32
CA ASP A 5 1.45 -13.22 13.64
C ASP A 5 0.92 -12.25 12.58
N ILE A 6 1.73 -11.96 11.54
CA ILE A 6 1.32 -11.03 10.48
C ILE A 6 0.69 -11.72 9.26
N ARG A 7 0.81 -13.07 9.16
CA ARG A 7 0.34 -13.80 7.98
C ARG A 7 -1.14 -13.53 7.71
N GLY A 8 -1.44 -13.05 6.51
CA GLY A 8 -2.81 -12.82 6.07
C GLY A 8 -3.45 -11.52 6.56
N ARG A 9 -2.71 -10.67 7.26
CA ARG A 9 -3.20 -9.34 7.67
C ARG A 9 -2.98 -8.34 6.56
N PHE A 10 -3.96 -7.46 6.31
CA PHE A 10 -3.75 -6.26 5.51
C PHE A 10 -2.96 -5.27 6.37
N ILE A 11 -1.74 -4.96 5.98
CA ILE A 11 -0.80 -4.20 6.81
C ILE A 11 -0.35 -2.89 6.18
N TRP A 12 -0.57 -2.69 4.89
CA TRP A 12 -0.27 -1.44 4.21
C TRP A 12 -1.13 -1.26 2.97
N HIS A 13 -1.35 0.00 2.59
CA HIS A 13 -2.08 0.39 1.40
C HIS A 13 -1.30 1.50 0.69
N GLU A 14 -1.14 1.42 -0.59
CA GLU A 14 -0.32 2.37 -1.34
C GLU A 14 -1.10 2.91 -2.54
N LEU A 15 -1.22 4.22 -2.63
CA LEU A 15 -1.75 4.87 -3.82
C LEU A 15 -0.61 5.12 -4.81
N LEU A 16 -0.71 4.47 -5.95
CA LEU A 16 0.12 4.74 -7.12
C LEU A 16 -0.68 5.62 -8.07
N THR A 17 -0.18 6.82 -8.36
CA THR A 17 -0.93 7.82 -9.13
C THR A 17 -0.07 8.56 -10.15
N THR A 18 -0.70 9.20 -11.12
CA THR A 18 -0.01 10.05 -12.10
C THR A 18 0.31 11.44 -11.55
N ASP A 19 -0.40 11.89 -10.51
CA ASP A 19 -0.20 13.19 -9.87
C ASP A 19 -0.36 13.10 -8.35
N THR A 20 0.78 12.99 -7.66
CA THR A 20 0.81 12.89 -6.19
C THR A 20 0.38 14.18 -5.50
N ALA A 21 0.59 15.34 -6.11
CA ALA A 21 0.19 16.64 -5.55
C ALA A 21 -1.34 16.78 -5.58
N ALA A 22 -1.96 16.44 -6.71
CA ALA A 22 -3.42 16.44 -6.84
C ALA A 22 -4.08 15.43 -5.90
N ALA A 23 -3.51 14.22 -5.75
CA ALA A 23 -3.98 13.23 -4.78
C ALA A 23 -3.85 13.75 -3.33
N ALA A 24 -2.71 14.33 -2.97
CA ALA A 24 -2.47 14.93 -1.66
C ALA A 24 -3.44 16.10 -1.36
N ALA A 25 -3.94 16.79 -2.38
CA ALA A 25 -4.94 17.85 -2.23
C ALA A 25 -6.39 17.31 -2.18
N PHE A 26 -6.66 16.14 -2.76
CA PHE A 26 -7.99 15.54 -2.83
C PHE A 26 -8.37 14.76 -1.57
N TYR A 27 -7.58 13.75 -1.19
CA TYR A 27 -7.96 12.82 -0.12
C TYR A 27 -8.21 13.48 1.23
N PRO A 28 -7.46 14.52 1.70
CA PRO A 28 -7.74 15.20 2.95
C PRO A 28 -9.06 15.97 2.99
N LYS A 29 -9.65 16.29 1.85
CA LYS A 29 -10.98 16.92 1.79
C LYS A 29 -12.10 15.90 2.02
N VAL A 30 -11.85 14.63 1.67
CA VAL A 30 -12.84 13.54 1.72
C VAL A 30 -12.70 12.70 2.99
N LEU A 31 -11.46 12.43 3.39
CA LEU A 31 -11.09 11.54 4.49
C LEU A 31 -10.35 12.31 5.58
N PRO A 32 -10.38 11.84 6.83
CA PRO A 32 -9.66 12.49 7.93
C PRO A 32 -8.15 12.23 7.86
N TRP A 33 -7.56 12.49 6.70
CA TRP A 33 -6.17 12.21 6.40
C TRP A 33 -5.34 13.47 6.22
N ARG A 34 -4.05 13.32 6.39
CA ARG A 34 -3.04 14.29 5.96
C ARG A 34 -1.86 13.55 5.33
N THR A 35 -1.05 14.23 4.55
CA THR A 35 0.21 13.70 4.04
C THR A 35 1.37 14.10 4.93
N GLN A 36 2.38 13.25 4.99
CA GLN A 36 3.66 13.51 5.65
C GLN A 36 4.79 13.00 4.76
N PRO A 37 5.83 13.78 4.46
CA PRO A 37 7.01 13.29 3.75
C PRO A 37 7.62 12.10 4.50
N SER A 38 8.06 11.09 3.77
CA SER A 38 8.86 9.99 4.31
C SER A 38 10.35 10.28 4.14
N SER A 39 11.20 9.40 4.69
CA SER A 39 12.64 9.44 4.45
C SER A 39 13.03 8.99 3.02
N MET A 40 12.10 8.39 2.27
CA MET A 40 12.32 7.96 0.89
C MET A 40 11.94 9.09 -0.07
N PRO A 41 12.84 9.51 -0.97
CA PRO A 41 12.53 10.53 -1.96
C PRO A 41 11.32 10.16 -2.84
N GLY A 42 10.40 11.09 -3.04
CA GLY A 42 9.21 10.87 -3.87
C GLY A 42 8.10 10.02 -3.24
N TYR A 43 8.25 9.64 -1.98
CA TYR A 43 7.28 8.85 -1.23
C TYR A 43 6.69 9.66 -0.07
N ASN A 44 5.38 9.75 0.01
CA ASN A 44 4.67 10.38 1.12
C ASN A 44 3.87 9.33 1.90
N LEU A 45 3.64 9.62 3.17
CA LEU A 45 2.82 8.79 4.06
C LEU A 45 1.42 9.40 4.16
N TRP A 46 0.42 8.55 4.08
CA TRP A 46 -0.94 8.89 4.53
C TRP A 46 -1.04 8.68 6.04
N MET A 47 -1.53 9.71 6.72
CA MET A 47 -1.68 9.73 8.17
C MET A 47 -3.15 9.89 8.54
N ALA A 48 -3.67 9.03 9.42
CA ALA A 48 -4.92 9.22 10.15
C ALA A 48 -4.57 9.56 11.61
N GLY A 49 -4.77 10.81 12.01
CA GLY A 49 -4.21 11.31 13.27
C GLY A 49 -2.70 11.16 13.32
N GLN A 50 -2.18 10.38 14.27
CA GLN A 50 -0.74 10.08 14.41
C GLN A 50 -0.35 8.73 13.77
N THR A 51 -1.33 7.97 13.25
CA THR A 51 -1.07 6.64 12.71
C THR A 51 -0.75 6.72 11.21
N GLN A 52 0.33 6.08 10.81
CA GLN A 52 0.64 5.83 9.41
C GLN A 52 -0.28 4.73 8.89
N ILE A 53 -1.04 5.00 7.83
CA ILE A 53 -2.05 4.08 7.30
C ILE A 53 -1.77 3.65 5.86
N GLY A 54 -0.86 4.32 5.17
CA GLY A 54 -0.56 4.02 3.78
C GLY A 54 0.50 4.93 3.18
N GLY A 55 0.79 4.69 1.91
CA GLY A 55 1.74 5.42 1.10
C GLY A 55 1.10 6.13 -0.09
N LEU A 56 1.81 7.12 -0.61
CA LEU A 56 1.49 7.86 -1.82
C LEU A 56 2.75 8.03 -2.63
N MET A 57 2.74 7.52 -3.86
CA MET A 57 3.85 7.69 -4.79
C MET A 57 3.38 7.82 -6.24
N ALA A 58 4.25 8.33 -7.09
CA ALA A 58 4.02 8.30 -8.52
C ALA A 58 4.09 6.85 -9.04
N LEU A 59 3.33 6.56 -10.10
CA LEU A 59 3.44 5.30 -10.83
C LEU A 59 4.90 5.11 -11.25
N PRO A 60 5.54 3.98 -10.87
CA PRO A 60 6.92 3.73 -11.26
C PRO A 60 7.03 3.44 -12.76
N PRO A 61 8.20 3.66 -13.37
CA PRO A 61 8.38 3.47 -14.83
C PRO A 61 7.97 2.08 -15.33
N GLU A 62 8.19 1.04 -14.55
CA GLU A 62 7.79 -0.32 -14.86
C GLU A 62 6.27 -0.55 -14.86
N ALA A 63 5.51 0.35 -14.24
CA ALA A 63 4.04 0.37 -14.26
C ALA A 63 3.49 1.40 -15.26
N ALA A 64 4.30 1.91 -16.17
CA ALA A 64 3.86 2.87 -17.19
C ALA A 64 2.68 2.31 -18.00
N GLY A 65 1.62 3.12 -18.14
CA GLY A 65 0.39 2.72 -18.84
C GLY A 65 -0.64 2.02 -17.94
N THR A 66 -0.33 1.74 -16.68
CA THR A 66 -1.38 1.35 -15.71
C THR A 66 -2.05 2.62 -15.19
N PRO A 67 -3.39 2.62 -15.02
CA PRO A 67 -4.08 3.72 -14.36
C PRO A 67 -3.72 3.81 -12.88
N PRO A 68 -3.97 4.97 -12.27
CA PRO A 68 -3.89 5.14 -10.82
C PRO A 68 -4.73 4.09 -10.08
N HIS A 69 -4.16 3.55 -9.00
CA HIS A 69 -4.81 2.50 -8.21
C HIS A 69 -4.26 2.42 -6.79
N TRP A 70 -5.05 1.83 -5.91
CA TRP A 70 -4.62 1.43 -4.58
C TRP A 70 -4.11 -0.01 -4.61
N LEU A 71 -2.88 -0.22 -4.18
CA LEU A 71 -2.26 -1.52 -4.00
C LEU A 71 -2.35 -1.93 -2.52
N ILE A 72 -2.92 -3.10 -2.26
CA ILE A 72 -2.96 -3.68 -0.91
C ILE A 72 -1.71 -4.50 -0.65
N TYR A 73 -1.21 -4.45 0.59
CA TYR A 73 -0.10 -5.26 1.06
C TYR A 73 -0.57 -6.22 2.14
N VAL A 74 -0.39 -7.50 1.90
CA VAL A 74 -0.74 -8.56 2.85
C VAL A 74 0.53 -9.06 3.53
N GLY A 75 0.48 -9.10 4.85
CA GLY A 75 1.59 -9.53 5.68
C GLY A 75 1.92 -11.00 5.50
N THR A 76 3.21 -11.31 5.50
CA THR A 76 3.73 -12.67 5.46
C THR A 76 5.02 -12.77 6.28
N PRO A 77 5.29 -13.92 6.93
CA PRO A 77 6.55 -14.15 7.64
C PRO A 77 7.79 -14.13 6.73
N SER A 78 7.63 -14.52 5.46
CA SER A 78 8.70 -14.55 4.46
C SER A 78 8.13 -14.27 3.08
N VAL A 79 8.51 -13.14 2.50
CA VAL A 79 8.08 -12.76 1.14
C VAL A 79 8.55 -13.79 0.11
N ASP A 80 9.79 -14.28 0.21
CA ASP A 80 10.34 -15.25 -0.74
C ASP A 80 9.58 -16.57 -0.74
N ALA A 81 9.33 -17.12 0.46
CA ALA A 81 8.58 -18.38 0.61
C ALA A 81 7.14 -18.22 0.10
N SER A 82 6.47 -17.13 0.50
CA SER A 82 5.08 -16.87 0.07
C SER A 82 4.98 -16.57 -1.42
N CYS A 83 5.99 -15.90 -2.01
CA CYS A 83 6.06 -15.67 -3.45
C CYS A 83 6.17 -16.99 -4.21
N SER A 84 7.06 -17.88 -3.76
CA SER A 84 7.21 -19.22 -4.35
C SER A 84 5.95 -20.07 -4.20
N GLN A 85 5.31 -20.03 -3.03
CA GLN A 85 4.03 -20.70 -2.78
C GLN A 85 2.94 -20.17 -3.71
N ALA A 86 2.80 -18.84 -3.83
CA ALA A 86 1.81 -18.20 -4.70
C ALA A 86 2.00 -18.59 -6.16
N GLN A 87 3.26 -18.66 -6.65
CA GLN A 87 3.56 -19.14 -8.00
C GLN A 87 3.13 -20.59 -8.20
N GLY A 88 3.37 -21.47 -7.21
CA GLY A 88 2.90 -22.85 -7.21
C GLY A 88 1.36 -22.97 -7.26
N LEU A 89 0.65 -21.96 -6.75
CA LEU A 89 -0.81 -21.83 -6.77
C LEU A 89 -1.35 -21.10 -8.02
N GLY A 90 -0.49 -20.74 -8.97
CA GLY A 90 -0.89 -20.13 -10.25
C GLY A 90 -0.78 -18.60 -10.29
N ALA A 91 -0.25 -17.92 -9.29
CA ALA A 91 -0.01 -16.49 -9.32
C ALA A 91 1.14 -16.13 -10.26
N LYS A 92 1.09 -14.90 -10.81
CA LYS A 92 2.18 -14.31 -11.60
C LYS A 92 2.94 -13.31 -10.76
N VAL A 93 4.27 -13.35 -10.79
CA VAL A 93 5.12 -12.35 -10.15
C VAL A 93 5.27 -11.16 -11.09
N LEU A 94 4.80 -9.99 -10.64
CA LEU A 94 4.90 -8.73 -11.35
C LEU A 94 6.16 -7.97 -10.94
N LYS A 95 6.51 -8.01 -9.64
CA LYS A 95 7.76 -7.51 -9.09
C LYS A 95 8.34 -8.58 -8.15
N ALA A 96 9.55 -9.02 -8.47
CA ALA A 96 10.26 -10.01 -7.66
C ALA A 96 10.52 -9.50 -6.23
N PRO A 97 10.70 -10.42 -5.24
CA PRO A 97 11.07 -10.05 -3.89
C PRO A 97 12.22 -9.05 -3.83
N SER A 98 11.98 -7.89 -3.21
CA SER A 98 12.91 -6.77 -3.16
C SER A 98 12.89 -6.14 -1.78
N ASP A 99 14.06 -5.67 -1.30
CA ASP A 99 14.17 -5.00 -0.01
C ASP A 99 13.90 -3.50 -0.14
N ILE A 100 13.18 -2.96 0.85
CA ILE A 100 13.09 -1.53 1.12
C ILE A 100 13.94 -1.29 2.36
N PRO A 101 15.11 -0.62 2.23
CA PRO A 101 16.05 -0.46 3.34
C PRO A 101 15.38 0.08 4.61
N ASN A 102 15.60 -0.58 5.74
CA ASN A 102 15.02 -0.26 7.06
C ASN A 102 13.48 -0.33 7.17
N VAL A 103 12.77 -0.73 6.12
CA VAL A 103 11.30 -0.82 6.10
C VAL A 103 10.82 -2.26 6.04
N GLY A 104 11.37 -3.06 5.12
CA GLY A 104 10.98 -4.45 4.97
C GLY A 104 11.26 -5.01 3.59
N ARG A 105 10.69 -6.18 3.32
CA ARG A 105 10.80 -6.89 2.04
C ARG A 105 9.42 -7.06 1.43
N PHE A 106 9.29 -6.86 0.13
CA PHE A 106 8.01 -6.96 -0.58
C PHE A 106 8.14 -7.64 -1.93
N ALA A 107 7.02 -8.09 -2.45
CA ALA A 107 6.85 -8.52 -3.84
C ALA A 107 5.47 -8.11 -4.33
N VAL A 108 5.29 -7.89 -5.62
CA VAL A 108 3.97 -7.62 -6.21
C VAL A 108 3.60 -8.78 -7.12
N LEU A 109 2.38 -9.28 -6.93
CA LEU A 109 1.85 -10.43 -7.65
C LEU A 109 0.47 -10.12 -8.25
N SER A 110 0.11 -10.91 -9.25
CA SER A 110 -1.26 -11.03 -9.72
C SER A 110 -1.75 -12.43 -9.33
N ASP A 111 -2.92 -12.53 -8.73
CA ASP A 111 -3.54 -13.81 -8.41
C ASP A 111 -3.90 -14.60 -9.69
N PRO A 112 -4.35 -15.86 -9.59
CA PRO A 112 -4.71 -16.66 -10.78
C PRO A 112 -5.81 -16.06 -11.65
N GLN A 113 -6.67 -15.20 -11.08
CA GLN A 113 -7.75 -14.52 -11.80
C GLN A 113 -7.33 -13.17 -12.37
N GLY A 114 -6.21 -12.60 -11.91
CA GLY A 114 -5.65 -11.35 -12.42
C GLY A 114 -5.65 -10.17 -11.44
N ALA A 115 -6.17 -10.33 -10.22
CA ALA A 115 -6.15 -9.26 -9.22
C ALA A 115 -4.74 -9.04 -8.66
N THR A 116 -4.30 -7.78 -8.64
CA THR A 116 -2.96 -7.41 -8.16
C THR A 116 -2.96 -7.17 -6.66
N PHE A 117 -1.96 -7.71 -5.97
CA PHE A 117 -1.71 -7.51 -4.55
C PHE A 117 -0.20 -7.57 -4.25
N ALA A 118 0.21 -7.09 -3.09
CA ALA A 118 1.59 -7.19 -2.64
C ALA A 118 1.72 -8.08 -1.41
N LEU A 119 2.85 -8.77 -1.32
CA LEU A 119 3.33 -9.46 -0.12
C LEU A 119 4.29 -8.52 0.62
N PHE A 120 4.25 -8.53 1.95
CA PHE A 120 5.15 -7.70 2.74
C PHE A 120 5.57 -8.35 4.05
N THR A 121 6.87 -8.29 4.34
CA THR A 121 7.46 -8.63 5.64
C THR A 121 8.13 -7.39 6.21
N PRO A 122 7.57 -6.72 7.22
CA PRO A 122 8.17 -5.53 7.82
C PRO A 122 9.42 -5.87 8.63
N ALA A 123 10.45 -5.03 8.55
CA ALA A 123 11.72 -5.24 9.26
C ALA A 123 11.54 -5.20 10.79
N ALA A 124 10.65 -4.34 11.31
CA ALA A 124 10.40 -4.17 12.75
C ALA A 124 9.21 -4.98 13.28
N GLY A 125 8.61 -5.85 12.43
CA GLY A 125 7.32 -6.48 12.74
C GLY A 125 6.13 -5.50 12.57
N ALA A 126 4.91 -6.04 12.54
CA ALA A 126 3.70 -5.24 12.48
C ALA A 126 3.11 -5.05 13.89
N PRO A 127 2.49 -3.91 14.18
CA PRO A 127 1.79 -3.73 15.46
C PRO A 127 0.62 -4.72 15.56
N PRO A 128 0.18 -5.08 16.79
CA PRO A 128 -0.98 -5.92 16.98
C PRO A 128 -2.22 -5.24 16.37
N PRO A 129 -3.19 -6.03 15.86
CA PRO A 129 -4.45 -5.47 15.43
C PRO A 129 -5.19 -4.87 16.63
N GLY A 130 -5.75 -3.67 16.44
CA GLY A 130 -6.70 -3.10 17.38
C GLY A 130 -8.05 -3.82 17.32
N PRO A 131 -8.92 -3.63 18.34
CA PRO A 131 -10.23 -4.30 18.38
C PRO A 131 -11.16 -3.84 17.26
N GLN A 132 -11.02 -2.61 16.79
CA GLN A 132 -11.73 -2.04 15.63
C GLN A 132 -10.83 -1.03 14.91
N PRO A 133 -10.95 -0.87 13.59
CA PRO A 133 -10.24 0.16 12.86
C PRO A 133 -10.70 1.55 13.35
N PRO A 134 -9.79 2.43 13.76
CA PRO A 134 -10.14 3.80 14.11
C PRO A 134 -10.64 4.56 12.87
N GLN A 135 -11.30 5.70 13.09
CA GLN A 135 -11.71 6.57 12.00
C GLN A 135 -10.51 6.96 11.13
N GLY A 136 -10.67 6.87 9.83
CA GLY A 136 -9.62 7.10 8.85
C GLY A 136 -8.73 5.89 8.55
N ALA A 137 -8.83 4.79 9.30
CA ALA A 137 -8.13 3.55 8.97
C ALA A 137 -8.90 2.74 7.91
N PHE A 138 -8.19 1.87 7.20
CA PHE A 138 -8.83 0.89 6.33
C PHE A 138 -9.54 -0.16 7.19
N SER A 139 -10.82 -0.42 6.85
CA SER A 139 -11.73 -1.24 7.65
C SER A 139 -12.26 -2.47 6.95
N TRP A 140 -12.21 -2.50 5.62
CA TRP A 140 -12.75 -3.57 4.81
C TRP A 140 -12.01 -3.70 3.49
N HIS A 141 -11.97 -4.93 2.94
CA HIS A 141 -11.29 -5.22 1.68
C HIS A 141 -12.20 -6.07 0.80
N GLU A 142 -12.46 -5.61 -0.40
CA GLU A 142 -13.32 -6.29 -1.35
C GLU A 142 -12.54 -6.75 -2.56
N LEU A 143 -12.70 -8.02 -2.94
CA LEU A 143 -12.18 -8.58 -4.16
C LEU A 143 -13.30 -8.82 -5.16
N ALA A 144 -13.26 -8.10 -6.26
CA ALA A 144 -14.02 -8.47 -7.46
C ALA A 144 -13.17 -9.46 -8.27
N THR A 145 -13.73 -10.65 -8.57
CA THR A 145 -12.98 -11.73 -9.23
C THR A 145 -13.85 -12.50 -10.21
N THR A 146 -13.23 -13.18 -11.15
CA THR A 146 -13.94 -14.06 -12.12
C THR A 146 -14.28 -15.42 -11.54
N ASP A 147 -13.61 -15.83 -10.45
CA ASP A 147 -13.85 -17.10 -9.76
C ASP A 147 -13.67 -16.93 -8.24
N VAL A 148 -14.78 -16.68 -7.54
CA VAL A 148 -14.80 -16.50 -6.07
C VAL A 148 -14.31 -17.76 -5.36
N SER A 149 -14.67 -18.95 -5.84
CA SER A 149 -14.26 -20.21 -5.20
C SER A 149 -12.77 -20.47 -5.38
N GLY A 150 -12.24 -20.20 -6.57
CA GLY A 150 -10.80 -20.27 -6.84
C GLY A 150 -10.00 -19.26 -6.05
N ALA A 151 -10.48 -18.03 -5.93
CA ALA A 151 -9.85 -16.99 -5.11
C ALA A 151 -9.83 -17.40 -3.63
N LEU A 152 -10.92 -17.90 -3.08
CA LEU A 152 -10.97 -18.41 -1.70
C LEU A 152 -9.98 -19.55 -1.44
N ARG A 153 -9.83 -20.48 -2.39
CA ARG A 153 -8.81 -21.54 -2.27
C ARG A 153 -7.40 -20.94 -2.29
N PHE A 154 -7.11 -20.10 -3.28
CA PHE A 154 -5.79 -19.46 -3.45
C PHE A 154 -5.37 -18.68 -2.19
N TYR A 155 -6.20 -17.75 -1.75
CA TYR A 155 -5.88 -16.92 -0.59
C TYR A 155 -5.98 -17.71 0.73
N GLY A 156 -6.85 -18.73 0.79
CA GLY A 156 -6.92 -19.67 1.92
C GLY A 156 -5.62 -20.43 2.13
N GLU A 157 -5.04 -20.97 1.07
CA GLU A 157 -3.76 -21.69 1.14
C GLU A 157 -2.59 -20.74 1.41
N LEU A 158 -2.60 -19.56 0.77
CA LEU A 158 -1.50 -18.59 0.91
C LEU A 158 -1.50 -17.90 2.27
N PHE A 159 -2.66 -17.46 2.76
CA PHE A 159 -2.80 -16.60 3.93
C PHE A 159 -3.53 -17.24 5.12
N GLY A 160 -4.15 -18.38 4.93
CA GLY A 160 -4.97 -19.02 5.97
C GLY A 160 -6.35 -18.37 6.12
N TRP A 161 -6.81 -17.60 5.12
CA TRP A 161 -8.16 -17.04 5.13
C TRP A 161 -9.20 -18.17 4.99
N ARG A 162 -10.32 -17.99 5.68
CA ARG A 162 -11.40 -18.97 5.70
C ARG A 162 -12.65 -18.37 5.07
N ARG A 163 -13.48 -19.26 4.53
CA ARG A 163 -14.81 -18.88 4.05
C ARG A 163 -15.67 -18.47 5.24
N GLY A 164 -16.23 -17.28 5.21
CA GLY A 164 -17.26 -16.78 6.12
C GLY A 164 -18.69 -16.95 5.57
N ALA A 165 -19.62 -16.16 6.07
CA ALA A 165 -20.98 -16.12 5.59
C ALA A 165 -21.08 -15.66 4.13
N GLY A 166 -22.06 -16.18 3.39
CA GLY A 166 -22.43 -15.70 2.06
C GLY A 166 -23.72 -14.91 2.12
N HIS A 167 -23.77 -13.77 1.45
CA HIS A 167 -24.97 -12.95 1.31
C HIS A 167 -25.46 -12.99 -0.13
N ASP A 168 -26.71 -13.41 -0.34
CA ASP A 168 -27.34 -13.38 -1.66
C ASP A 168 -27.64 -11.92 -2.05
N MET A 169 -27.02 -11.47 -3.13
CA MET A 169 -27.20 -10.12 -3.67
C MET A 169 -28.10 -10.13 -4.93
N GLY A 170 -28.94 -11.15 -5.08
CA GLY A 170 -29.85 -11.31 -6.21
C GLY A 170 -29.09 -11.46 -7.53
N ALA A 171 -29.39 -10.61 -8.51
CA ALA A 171 -28.77 -10.68 -9.84
C ALA A 171 -27.23 -10.50 -9.83
N MET A 172 -26.65 -9.99 -8.76
CA MET A 172 -25.19 -9.84 -8.60
C MET A 172 -24.52 -11.10 -8.07
N GLY A 173 -25.29 -12.14 -7.74
CA GLY A 173 -24.77 -13.38 -7.16
C GLY A 173 -24.49 -13.28 -5.68
N VAL A 174 -23.61 -14.15 -5.19
CA VAL A 174 -23.27 -14.21 -3.75
C VAL A 174 -22.10 -13.30 -3.46
N TYR A 175 -22.26 -12.41 -2.47
CA TYR A 175 -21.18 -11.71 -1.81
C TYR A 175 -20.63 -12.60 -0.70
N GLN A 176 -19.46 -13.14 -0.89
CA GLN A 176 -18.86 -14.14 -0.01
C GLN A 176 -17.89 -13.49 0.95
N LEU A 177 -18.20 -13.47 2.24
CA LEU A 177 -17.25 -13.01 3.27
C LEU A 177 -16.07 -13.97 3.37
N PHE A 178 -14.92 -13.42 3.70
CA PHE A 178 -13.76 -14.18 4.13
C PHE A 178 -13.27 -13.67 5.49
N GLU A 179 -12.72 -14.61 6.25
CA GLU A 179 -12.33 -14.39 7.65
C GLU A 179 -10.85 -14.65 7.83
N HIS A 180 -10.25 -13.86 8.73
CA HIS A 180 -8.91 -14.06 9.23
C HIS A 180 -8.93 -14.04 10.76
N ALA A 181 -8.32 -15.05 11.41
CA ALA A 181 -8.30 -15.20 12.87
C ALA A 181 -9.71 -15.08 13.52
N GLY A 182 -10.74 -15.63 12.85
CA GLY A 182 -12.11 -15.65 13.36
C GLY A 182 -12.90 -14.36 13.18
N ASN A 183 -12.36 -13.36 12.47
CA ASN A 183 -13.05 -12.11 12.17
C ASN A 183 -13.22 -11.95 10.67
N ALA A 184 -14.39 -11.47 10.23
CA ALA A 184 -14.58 -11.06 8.86
C ALA A 184 -13.71 -9.83 8.56
N VAL A 185 -12.89 -9.92 7.52
CA VAL A 185 -11.93 -8.86 7.14
C VAL A 185 -12.16 -8.35 5.72
N GLY A 186 -13.08 -8.99 4.98
CA GLY A 186 -13.41 -8.59 3.63
C GLY A 186 -14.47 -9.48 3.00
N GLY A 187 -14.77 -9.18 1.74
CA GLY A 187 -15.69 -9.93 0.91
C GLY A 187 -15.16 -10.15 -0.50
N MET A 188 -15.70 -11.16 -1.16
CA MET A 188 -15.42 -11.48 -2.56
C MET A 188 -16.72 -11.55 -3.33
N CYS A 189 -16.74 -10.95 -4.52
CA CYS A 189 -17.87 -10.99 -5.43
C CYS A 189 -17.42 -11.24 -6.86
N SER A 190 -18.37 -11.65 -7.70
CA SER A 190 -18.10 -11.78 -9.12
C SER A 190 -17.94 -10.40 -9.76
N VAL A 191 -16.97 -10.27 -10.69
CA VAL A 191 -16.86 -9.09 -11.54
C VAL A 191 -18.18 -8.85 -12.28
N GLN A 192 -18.57 -7.57 -12.38
CA GLN A 192 -19.81 -7.20 -13.07
C GLN A 192 -19.49 -6.77 -14.50
N GLY A 193 -19.78 -7.67 -15.43
CA GLY A 193 -19.60 -7.46 -16.85
C GLY A 193 -18.25 -7.91 -17.42
N PRO A 194 -18.20 -8.17 -18.72
CA PRO A 194 -17.05 -8.83 -19.39
C PRO A 194 -15.79 -7.97 -19.47
N SER A 195 -15.93 -6.66 -19.26
CA SER A 195 -14.79 -5.71 -19.37
C SER A 195 -14.24 -5.27 -18.03
N SER A 196 -14.74 -5.82 -16.90
CA SER A 196 -14.26 -5.47 -15.56
C SER A 196 -13.20 -6.48 -15.14
N PRO A 197 -11.90 -6.09 -15.05
CA PRO A 197 -10.88 -7.00 -14.56
C PRO A 197 -11.00 -7.23 -13.06
N PRO A 198 -10.50 -8.37 -12.57
CA PRO A 198 -10.37 -8.63 -11.16
C PRO A 198 -9.55 -7.55 -10.46
N SER A 199 -10.02 -7.09 -9.32
CA SER A 199 -9.38 -6.01 -8.56
C SER A 199 -9.75 -6.02 -7.10
N TRP A 200 -8.85 -5.47 -6.28
CA TRP A 200 -9.08 -5.17 -4.89
C TRP A 200 -9.58 -3.73 -4.72
N LEU A 201 -10.56 -3.55 -3.83
CA LEU A 201 -11.06 -2.27 -3.38
C LEU A 201 -10.98 -2.19 -1.87
N SER A 202 -10.36 -1.13 -1.34
CA SER A 202 -10.23 -0.92 0.10
C SER A 202 -11.20 0.15 0.57
N TYR A 203 -11.80 -0.09 1.74
CA TYR A 203 -12.76 0.81 2.38
C TYR A 203 -12.12 1.49 3.57
N VAL A 204 -12.31 2.79 3.66
CA VAL A 204 -11.86 3.62 4.78
C VAL A 204 -13.01 3.87 5.74
N HIS A 205 -12.77 3.64 7.03
CA HIS A 205 -13.74 3.92 8.07
C HIS A 205 -13.96 5.42 8.22
N VAL A 206 -15.19 5.86 8.05
CA VAL A 206 -15.63 7.25 8.22
C VAL A 206 -16.75 7.37 9.21
N SER A 207 -16.90 8.54 9.82
CA SER A 207 -18.02 8.80 10.75
C SER A 207 -19.36 8.98 10.04
N GLU A 208 -19.33 9.44 8.77
CA GLU A 208 -20.54 9.79 8.03
C GLU A 208 -20.32 9.63 6.52
N CYS A 209 -20.98 8.64 5.95
CA CYS A 209 -20.84 8.29 4.53
C CYS A 209 -21.38 9.42 3.62
N ASN A 210 -22.49 10.05 3.97
CA ASN A 210 -23.09 11.13 3.18
C ASN A 210 -22.18 12.36 3.08
N ARG A 211 -21.48 12.70 4.18
CA ARG A 211 -20.48 13.78 4.18
C ARG A 211 -19.33 13.47 3.24
N ALA A 212 -18.81 12.24 3.27
CA ALA A 212 -17.76 11.81 2.36
C ALA A 212 -18.20 11.92 0.90
N VAL A 213 -19.45 11.55 0.58
CA VAL A 213 -20.03 11.69 -0.77
C VAL A 213 -20.07 13.15 -1.20
N GLY A 214 -20.56 14.06 -0.37
CA GLY A 214 -20.58 15.49 -0.68
C GLY A 214 -19.19 16.06 -0.90
N ALA A 215 -18.25 15.73 -0.02
CA ALA A 215 -16.86 16.19 -0.09
C ALA A 215 -16.13 15.66 -1.33
N ALA A 216 -16.30 14.38 -1.66
CA ALA A 216 -15.67 13.77 -2.85
C ALA A 216 -16.16 14.45 -4.13
N LYS A 217 -17.47 14.66 -4.26
CA LYS A 217 -18.04 15.37 -5.44
C LYS A 217 -17.53 16.81 -5.54
N ALA A 218 -17.51 17.54 -4.42
CA ALA A 218 -17.02 18.92 -4.39
C ALA A 218 -15.51 19.03 -4.71
N ALA A 219 -14.74 17.98 -4.42
CA ALA A 219 -13.31 17.90 -4.71
C ALA A 219 -12.98 17.36 -6.11
N GLY A 220 -13.99 17.08 -6.96
CA GLY A 220 -13.80 16.58 -8.33
C GLY A 220 -13.77 15.06 -8.45
N GLY A 221 -14.01 14.32 -7.36
CA GLY A 221 -14.15 12.87 -7.38
C GLY A 221 -15.51 12.44 -7.96
N ARG A 222 -15.56 11.23 -8.49
CA ARG A 222 -16.77 10.63 -9.07
C ARG A 222 -17.34 9.58 -8.13
N LEU A 223 -18.61 9.70 -7.76
CA LEU A 223 -19.35 8.64 -7.06
C LEU A 223 -19.64 7.51 -8.04
N LEU A 224 -19.22 6.30 -7.70
CA LEU A 224 -19.45 5.09 -8.49
C LEU A 224 -20.68 4.34 -7.99
N HIS A 225 -20.82 4.20 -6.67
CA HIS A 225 -21.93 3.47 -6.06
C HIS A 225 -22.25 4.00 -4.66
N GLY A 226 -23.51 3.89 -4.25
CA GLY A 226 -23.98 4.35 -2.94
C GLY A 226 -24.34 5.85 -2.90
N PRO A 227 -24.51 6.48 -1.71
CA PRO A 227 -24.42 5.82 -0.41
C PRO A 227 -25.58 4.81 -0.21
N MET A 228 -25.25 3.65 0.38
CA MET A 228 -26.25 2.63 0.65
C MET A 228 -25.93 1.83 1.91
N GLU A 229 -26.97 1.30 2.52
CA GLU A 229 -26.82 0.35 3.62
C GLU A 229 -26.57 -1.05 3.08
N VAL A 230 -25.65 -1.77 3.71
CA VAL A 230 -25.31 -3.15 3.39
C VAL A 230 -25.73 -4.10 4.50
N PRO A 231 -25.84 -5.42 4.27
CA PRO A 231 -26.12 -6.39 5.33
C PRO A 231 -25.20 -6.17 6.54
N GLY A 232 -25.78 -6.10 7.74
CA GLY A 232 -25.05 -5.73 8.97
C GLY A 232 -25.18 -4.26 9.36
N GLY A 233 -25.89 -3.43 8.56
CA GLY A 233 -26.26 -2.06 8.92
C GLY A 233 -25.21 -0.99 8.66
N SER A 234 -24.04 -1.37 8.12
CA SER A 234 -23.03 -0.41 7.69
C SER A 234 -23.48 0.34 6.45
N TRP A 235 -23.05 1.61 6.32
CA TRP A 235 -23.25 2.39 5.11
C TRP A 235 -21.97 2.47 4.32
N ILE A 236 -22.07 2.33 3.00
CA ILE A 236 -20.92 2.37 2.11
C ILE A 236 -21.14 3.34 0.95
N ALA A 237 -20.03 3.87 0.42
CA ALA A 237 -20.00 4.54 -0.87
C ALA A 237 -18.65 4.27 -1.55
N MET A 238 -18.67 4.14 -2.88
CA MET A 238 -17.51 3.87 -3.71
C MET A 238 -17.26 5.04 -4.64
N PHE A 239 -16.00 5.35 -4.85
CA PHE A 239 -15.56 6.53 -5.59
C PHE A 239 -14.44 6.22 -6.54
N MET A 240 -14.25 7.13 -7.47
CA MET A 240 -13.02 7.28 -8.23
C MET A 240 -12.47 8.68 -7.96
N ASP A 241 -11.20 8.78 -7.62
CA ASP A 241 -10.53 10.06 -7.47
C ASP A 241 -10.32 10.77 -8.82
N PRO A 242 -9.92 12.04 -8.86
CA PRO A 242 -9.75 12.77 -10.13
C PRO A 242 -8.69 12.20 -11.07
N GLN A 243 -7.78 11.36 -10.58
CA GLN A 243 -6.75 10.70 -11.38
C GLN A 243 -7.17 9.31 -11.86
N GLY A 244 -8.28 8.75 -11.34
CA GLY A 244 -8.80 7.43 -11.70
C GLY A 244 -8.55 6.33 -10.66
N GLY A 245 -8.03 6.66 -9.48
CA GLY A 245 -7.88 5.72 -8.37
C GLY A 245 -9.21 5.41 -7.70
N ALA A 246 -9.60 4.13 -7.68
CA ALA A 246 -10.83 3.69 -7.02
C ALA A 246 -10.61 3.48 -5.52
N PHE A 247 -11.52 3.97 -4.70
CA PHE A 247 -11.53 3.78 -3.24
C PHE A 247 -12.97 3.76 -2.72
N ALA A 248 -13.16 3.30 -1.48
CA ALA A 248 -14.47 3.29 -0.86
C ALA A 248 -14.42 3.81 0.58
N VAL A 249 -15.57 4.16 1.11
CA VAL A 249 -15.76 4.48 2.52
C VAL A 249 -16.79 3.57 3.16
N GLN A 250 -16.63 3.34 4.45
CA GLN A 250 -17.56 2.58 5.28
C GLN A 250 -17.84 3.36 6.56
N GLU A 251 -19.13 3.58 6.83
CA GLU A 251 -19.65 4.05 8.11
C GLU A 251 -20.14 2.85 8.91
N ALA A 252 -19.79 2.76 10.19
CA ALA A 252 -20.29 1.72 11.08
C ALA A 252 -21.83 1.73 11.15
N PRO A 253 -22.47 0.61 11.52
CA PRO A 253 -23.92 0.58 11.72
C PRO A 253 -24.38 1.73 12.59
N ARG A 254 -25.36 2.49 12.12
CA ARG A 254 -25.97 3.54 12.93
C ARG A 254 -26.65 2.87 14.11
N ALA A 255 -26.25 3.24 15.34
CA ALA A 255 -26.96 2.78 16.51
C ALA A 255 -28.46 3.04 16.27
N SER A 256 -29.27 1.98 16.29
CA SER A 256 -30.70 2.12 16.07
C SER A 256 -31.19 3.14 17.10
N GLN A 257 -31.59 4.33 16.65
CA GLN A 257 -32.42 5.18 17.45
C GLN A 257 -33.62 4.31 17.76
N ALA A 258 -33.79 3.94 19.03
CA ALA A 258 -34.91 3.18 19.51
C ALA A 258 -36.18 3.90 19.03
N ARG A 259 -36.78 3.40 17.97
CA ARG A 259 -38.10 3.83 17.52
C ARG A 259 -39.04 3.47 18.67
N PRO A 260 -39.76 4.43 19.28
CA PRO A 260 -40.81 4.07 20.21
C PRO A 260 -41.70 3.04 19.54
N ALA A 261 -41.99 1.95 20.22
CA ALA A 261 -42.91 0.93 19.75
C ALA A 261 -44.27 1.57 19.50
N THR A 262 -44.53 1.98 18.27
CA THR A 262 -45.87 2.34 17.80
C THR A 262 -46.36 1.18 16.94
N ALA A 263 -47.57 0.76 17.26
CA ALA A 263 -48.45 -0.28 16.76
C ALA A 263 -48.18 -0.85 15.34
N PRO A 264 -48.63 -2.09 15.03
CA PRO A 264 -48.35 -2.79 13.79
C PRO A 264 -48.95 -2.02 12.60
N ALA A 265 -48.09 -1.42 11.82
CA ALA A 265 -48.46 -0.85 10.54
C ALA A 265 -48.51 -1.96 9.48
N ALA A 266 -49.62 -1.94 8.74
CA ALA A 266 -49.90 -2.82 7.59
C ALA A 266 -48.69 -3.01 6.68
N ALA A 267 -48.55 -4.23 6.13
CA ALA A 267 -47.53 -4.70 5.23
C ALA A 267 -47.15 -3.64 4.17
N ALA A 268 -46.02 -3.03 4.33
CA ALA A 268 -45.41 -2.18 3.30
C ALA A 268 -44.82 -3.08 2.20
N LYS A 269 -45.18 -2.74 0.98
CA LYS A 269 -44.61 -3.30 -0.23
C LYS A 269 -43.09 -3.33 -0.17
N PRO A 270 -42.40 -4.41 -0.56
CA PRO A 270 -40.96 -4.47 -0.51
C PRO A 270 -40.33 -3.32 -1.33
N PRO A 271 -39.27 -2.68 -0.84
CA PRO A 271 -38.57 -1.67 -1.61
C PRO A 271 -38.05 -2.28 -2.91
N GLY A 272 -38.18 -1.54 -4.00
CA GLY A 272 -37.73 -1.96 -5.33
C GLY A 272 -36.28 -2.42 -5.28
N ALA A 273 -35.97 -3.45 -6.06
CA ALA A 273 -34.65 -4.04 -6.17
C ALA A 273 -33.55 -2.96 -6.32
N PRO A 274 -32.45 -3.04 -5.59
CA PRO A 274 -31.34 -2.10 -5.73
C PRO A 274 -30.83 -2.13 -7.17
N LYS A 275 -30.50 -0.95 -7.70
CA LYS A 275 -29.87 -0.84 -9.02
C LYS A 275 -28.58 -1.69 -9.03
N PRO A 276 -28.28 -2.40 -10.14
CA PRO A 276 -27.11 -3.27 -10.21
C PRO A 276 -25.83 -2.52 -9.89
N TYR A 277 -25.01 -3.14 -9.04
CA TYR A 277 -23.66 -2.73 -8.72
C TYR A 277 -22.80 -2.77 -9.99
N ALA A 278 -22.26 -1.63 -10.38
CA ALA A 278 -21.19 -1.57 -11.34
C ALA A 278 -19.89 -1.34 -10.56
N PRO A 279 -19.00 -2.33 -10.45
CA PRO A 279 -17.69 -2.10 -9.85
C PRO A 279 -16.96 -1.02 -10.65
N PRO A 280 -16.05 -0.28 -10.02
CA PRO A 280 -15.25 0.70 -10.72
C PRO A 280 -14.61 0.04 -11.93
N ALA A 281 -14.62 0.76 -13.05
CA ALA A 281 -13.89 0.35 -14.24
C ALA A 281 -12.47 0.01 -13.80
N ALA A 282 -12.10 -1.20 -14.15
CA ALA A 282 -10.94 -1.92 -13.72
C ALA A 282 -9.73 -1.08 -13.33
N VAL A 283 -9.15 -1.40 -12.21
CA VAL A 283 -7.72 -1.19 -12.00
C VAL A 283 -7.01 -2.12 -12.99
N PRO A 284 -6.32 -1.63 -14.02
CA PRO A 284 -5.70 -2.51 -15.00
C PRO A 284 -4.62 -3.33 -14.33
N THR A 285 -4.59 -4.58 -14.67
CA THR A 285 -3.49 -5.48 -14.38
C THR A 285 -2.19 -4.89 -14.89
N VAL A 286 -1.21 -4.76 -14.03
CA VAL A 286 0.17 -4.45 -14.42
C VAL A 286 0.58 -5.50 -15.45
N LYS A 287 0.77 -5.08 -16.70
CA LYS A 287 1.29 -5.95 -17.75
C LYS A 287 2.68 -6.38 -17.31
N ALA A 288 2.89 -7.67 -17.14
CA ALA A 288 4.21 -8.22 -16.81
C ALA A 288 5.22 -7.66 -17.81
N ALA A 289 6.25 -6.96 -17.33
CA ALA A 289 7.39 -6.63 -18.17
C ALA A 289 7.99 -7.95 -18.70
N PRO A 290 8.35 -8.06 -19.97
CA PRO A 290 9.02 -9.24 -20.48
C PRO A 290 10.30 -9.43 -19.64
N ALA A 291 10.48 -10.65 -19.14
CA ALA A 291 11.71 -11.04 -18.48
C ALA A 291 12.88 -10.71 -19.41
N PRO A 292 14.01 -10.16 -18.90
CA PRO A 292 15.18 -9.98 -19.73
C PRO A 292 15.54 -11.33 -20.34
N ALA A 293 15.68 -11.37 -21.66
CA ALA A 293 16.03 -12.56 -22.42
C ALA A 293 17.25 -13.22 -21.78
N ALA A 294 17.10 -14.44 -21.34
CA ALA A 294 18.22 -15.26 -20.87
C ALA A 294 19.23 -15.32 -22.00
N ARG A 295 20.46 -14.86 -21.75
CA ARG A 295 21.60 -15.11 -22.63
C ARG A 295 21.69 -16.64 -22.87
N PRO A 296 21.82 -17.10 -24.10
CA PRO A 296 21.95 -18.52 -24.33
C PRO A 296 23.19 -19.02 -23.59
N ALA A 297 23.00 -19.95 -22.68
CA ALA A 297 24.08 -20.72 -22.09
C ALA A 297 24.76 -21.51 -23.23
N ALA A 298 26.05 -21.28 -23.41
CA ALA A 298 26.87 -22.07 -24.32
C ALA A 298 26.72 -23.54 -23.95
N ALA A 299 26.14 -24.31 -24.84
CA ALA A 299 26.04 -25.75 -24.74
C ALA A 299 27.46 -26.35 -24.79
N THR A 300 27.99 -26.78 -23.66
CA THR A 300 29.12 -27.70 -23.59
C THR A 300 28.60 -29.11 -23.83
N SER A 301 28.76 -29.59 -25.08
CA SER A 301 28.57 -30.97 -25.41
C SER A 301 29.67 -31.81 -24.75
N VAL A 302 29.28 -32.73 -23.88
CA VAL A 302 30.13 -33.78 -23.37
C VAL A 302 30.10 -34.94 -24.35
N ALA A 303 31.14 -35.12 -25.15
CA ALA A 303 31.38 -36.36 -25.87
C ALA A 303 32.58 -37.10 -25.25
N ALA A 304 32.40 -38.40 -25.11
CA ALA A 304 33.20 -39.38 -24.42
C ALA A 304 34.61 -39.56 -24.96
N LYS A 305 35.49 -39.99 -24.02
CA LYS A 305 36.84 -40.51 -24.15
C LYS A 305 36.93 -41.73 -25.10
N PRO A 306 38.12 -42.02 -25.78
CA PRO A 306 39.13 -42.78 -25.07
C PRO A 306 40.62 -42.49 -25.40
N ALA A 307 41.47 -42.81 -24.40
CA ALA A 307 42.82 -43.43 -24.37
C ALA A 307 44.05 -42.77 -24.99
N ALA A 308 44.95 -42.40 -24.12
CA ALA A 308 46.42 -42.67 -24.05
C ALA A 308 47.38 -42.39 -25.19
N ALA A 309 48.33 -41.48 -24.94
CA ALA A 309 49.78 -41.69 -25.06
C ALA A 309 50.57 -40.45 -24.56
N LYS A 310 51.62 -40.74 -23.80
CA LYS A 310 52.66 -39.83 -23.24
C LYS A 310 53.87 -39.84 -24.25
N PRO A 311 55.01 -39.14 -23.98
CA PRO A 311 55.28 -37.71 -23.88
C PRO A 311 56.43 -37.25 -24.80
N ALA A 312 56.64 -35.97 -25.00
CA ALA A 312 57.96 -35.41 -25.25
C ALA A 312 58.03 -33.90 -25.04
N ALA A 313 58.98 -33.47 -24.23
CA ALA A 313 59.47 -32.11 -24.04
C ALA A 313 60.77 -31.96 -24.83
N PRO A 314 61.56 -30.86 -24.78
CA PRO A 314 61.24 -29.42 -24.96
C PRO A 314 62.19 -28.79 -26.00
N LYS A 315 61.96 -27.57 -26.48
CA LYS A 315 63.09 -26.73 -27.00
C LYS A 315 62.87 -25.24 -26.80
N LYS A 316 63.92 -24.64 -26.27
CA LYS A 316 64.23 -23.24 -26.02
C LYS A 316 64.52 -22.47 -27.29
N ALA A 317 64.51 -21.17 -27.15
CA ALA A 317 65.27 -20.08 -27.72
C ALA A 317 64.43 -19.08 -28.50
N ALA A 318 64.58 -17.80 -28.48
CA ALA A 318 65.47 -16.78 -27.95
C ALA A 318 64.97 -15.39 -28.43
N ARG A 319 64.94 -14.40 -27.56
CA ARG A 319 65.67 -13.13 -27.64
C ARG A 319 65.59 -12.26 -28.89
N LYS A 320 65.17 -11.02 -28.70
CA LYS A 320 65.80 -9.69 -28.95
C LYS A 320 64.69 -8.66 -29.15
N ALA A 321 64.50 -7.65 -28.26
CA ALA A 321 65.25 -6.43 -28.00
C ALA A 321 65.12 -5.36 -29.09
N ARG A 322 64.59 -4.20 -28.67
CA ARG A 322 65.07 -2.82 -28.82
C ARG A 322 63.90 -1.86 -28.67
N LYS A 323 63.86 -1.06 -27.64
CA LYS A 323 64.56 0.15 -27.23
C LYS A 323 64.16 1.44 -27.99
N LYS A 324 63.81 2.43 -27.19
CA LYS A 324 63.98 3.91 -27.33
C LYS A 324 62.82 4.64 -28.01
N VAL A 325 62.34 5.84 -27.56
CA VAL A 325 62.89 7.01 -26.84
C VAL A 325 61.71 7.84 -26.32
N ALA A 326 61.54 8.15 -25.10
CA ALA A 326 61.75 9.34 -24.28
C ALA A 326 61.51 10.72 -24.93
N ARG A 327 60.68 11.50 -24.32
CA ARG A 327 60.96 12.85 -23.75
C ARG A 327 59.65 13.59 -23.44
N ARG A 328 59.48 13.88 -22.17
CA ARG A 328 59.59 15.15 -21.47
C ARG A 328 58.62 16.23 -21.99
N ALA A 329 57.69 16.70 -21.09
CA ALA A 329 57.99 17.84 -20.25
C ALA A 329 56.82 18.13 -19.24
N ARG A 330 57.15 18.30 -18.01
CA ARG A 330 56.51 19.11 -16.94
C ARG A 330 57.44 20.33 -16.79
N PRO A 331 57.13 21.38 -16.02
CA PRO A 331 55.89 21.93 -15.41
C PRO A 331 55.78 23.47 -15.56
N ALA A 332 54.72 24.09 -15.14
CA ALA A 332 54.78 25.50 -14.66
C ALA A 332 53.75 25.74 -13.56
N LYS A 333 54.29 26.02 -12.38
CA LYS A 333 53.67 26.72 -11.26
C LYS A 333 53.67 28.23 -11.53
N ARG A 334 52.67 28.97 -11.04
CA ARG A 334 52.77 30.30 -10.44
C ARG A 334 51.40 30.66 -9.85
N LYS A 335 51.27 30.74 -8.52
CA LYS A 335 51.50 31.87 -7.54
C LYS A 335 50.41 32.93 -7.69
N SER A 336 49.47 32.98 -6.73
CA SER A 336 49.42 33.82 -5.53
C SER A 336 49.12 35.31 -5.72
N ALA A 337 48.02 35.75 -5.08
CA ALA A 337 47.87 37.02 -4.36
C ALA A 337 46.52 36.94 -3.62
N LYS A 338 46.40 36.85 -2.39
CA LYS A 338 46.64 37.63 -1.16
C LYS A 338 46.32 39.13 -1.31
N LYS A 339 45.29 39.57 -0.60
CA LYS A 339 45.13 40.79 0.24
C LYS A 339 43.65 41.09 0.33
N SER A 340 43.03 41.43 1.38
CA SER A 340 43.23 41.92 2.77
C SER A 340 41.93 42.57 3.18
N ALA A 341 41.29 42.10 4.26
CA ALA A 341 41.25 42.73 5.56
C ALA A 341 40.70 44.17 5.62
N LYS A 342 39.62 44.33 6.41
CA LYS A 342 39.46 45.30 7.52
C LYS A 342 37.97 45.33 7.87
N LYS A 343 37.58 44.87 9.09
CA LYS A 343 37.56 45.56 10.36
C LYS A 343 36.60 46.73 10.47
N SER A 344 35.50 46.54 11.25
CA SER A 344 35.06 47.39 12.37
C SER A 344 33.87 46.69 13.00
N ALA A 345 33.81 46.17 14.15
CA ALA A 345 34.11 46.59 15.52
C ALA A 345 33.15 47.68 16.04
N ARG A 346 32.58 47.35 17.18
CA ARG A 346 32.01 48.16 18.27
C ARG A 346 30.49 48.41 18.16
N LYS A 347 29.69 48.30 19.22
CA LYS A 347 29.89 48.21 20.71
C LYS A 347 28.50 47.92 21.27
N SER A 348 28.35 47.00 22.23
CA SER A 348 28.07 47.24 23.66
C SER A 348 26.75 48.01 23.90
N ALA A 349 25.87 47.65 24.82
CA ALA A 349 25.99 47.17 26.15
C ALA A 349 24.61 46.98 26.80
N ARG A 350 24.58 46.09 27.79
CA ARG A 350 23.89 46.23 29.09
C ARG A 350 22.45 45.73 29.23
N ARG A 351 22.39 44.64 29.94
CA ARG A 351 21.37 44.29 30.97
C ARG A 351 21.22 45.42 32.01
N PRO A 352 20.10 45.53 32.76
CA PRO A 352 20.03 44.73 33.97
C PRO A 352 18.66 44.13 34.31
N ALA A 353 18.71 43.17 35.22
CA ALA A 353 17.66 42.50 35.92
C ALA A 353 17.08 43.36 37.05
N LYS A 354 15.79 43.10 37.42
CA LYS A 354 15.21 43.24 38.78
C LYS A 354 13.93 42.40 38.78
N LYS A 355 13.88 41.32 39.52
CA LYS A 355 13.60 41.02 40.92
C LYS A 355 12.19 41.40 41.38
N SER A 356 11.54 40.32 41.88
CA SER A 356 10.66 40.18 43.07
C SER A 356 9.20 40.63 42.85
N ALA A 357 8.16 39.90 43.27
CA ALA A 357 7.97 39.25 44.55
C ALA A 357 6.69 38.35 44.46
N ARG A 358 6.71 37.24 45.16
CA ARG A 358 5.53 36.63 45.81
C ARG A 358 5.22 37.42 47.08
N PRO A 359 3.98 37.40 47.65
CA PRO A 359 3.55 36.28 48.49
C PRO A 359 2.03 35.98 48.53
N ALA A 360 1.77 34.76 48.94
CA ALA A 360 1.05 34.26 50.14
C ALA A 360 -0.50 34.28 50.12
N ALA A 361 -1.09 33.14 50.06
CA ALA A 361 -1.83 32.36 51.07
C ALA A 361 -2.97 33.05 51.86
N SER A 362 -4.18 32.48 51.81
CA SER A 362 -5.08 32.17 52.94
C SER A 362 -6.29 31.41 52.36
N ARG A 363 -6.54 30.21 52.77
CA ARG A 363 -7.15 29.64 53.96
C ARG A 363 -8.71 29.73 53.97
N ARG A 364 -9.29 28.52 54.05
CA ARG A 364 -10.55 28.09 54.77
C ARG A 364 -11.89 28.61 54.25
N ALA A 365 -12.94 27.77 54.12
CA ALA A 365 -13.62 26.91 55.07
C ALA A 365 -14.63 26.01 54.35
N ARG A 366 -14.72 24.78 54.65
CA ARG A 366 -15.75 23.99 55.33
C ARG A 366 -17.20 24.49 55.20
N GLY A 367 -18.06 23.63 54.69
CA GLY A 367 -19.51 23.68 54.83
C GLY A 367 -20.13 22.33 54.49
N ARG A 368 -20.45 21.59 55.49
CA ARG A 368 -21.23 20.33 55.58
C ARG A 368 -22.72 20.56 55.39
N ARG A 369 -23.40 19.47 55.05
CA ARG A 369 -24.84 19.12 55.25
C ARG A 369 -25.77 19.60 54.13
N ARG A 370 -26.64 18.80 53.57
CA ARG A 370 -27.39 17.57 53.97
C ARG A 370 -27.55 16.67 52.78
#